data_14daca62c177ea930b383cf3f9f18140
#
_entry.id   14daca62c177ea930b383cf3f9f18140
#
_cell.length_a   1.000
_cell.length_b   1.000
_cell.length_c   1.000
_cell.angle_alpha   90.00
_cell.angle_beta   90.00
_cell.angle_gamma   90.00
#
_symmetry.space_group_name_H-M   'P 1'
#
loop_
_entity.id
_entity.type
_entity.pdbx_description
1 polymer ?
#
loop_
_entity_poly.entity_id
_entity_poly.type
_entity_poly.pdbx_seq_one_letter_code
_entity_poly.pdbx_strand_id
1 'polypeptide(L)'
;MSTASASGVVVSAEQRKRARSVGVAYLVLATICLVVFTRRTGDAGFRISETAQFALPAQGFGWALGIVLVAVAAAQLLRGFGRLSNVVLALATAAFFMGFLSWAAAGDSFSFVGMLQDTVSRSVPITLGAIGGILSERSGVINISIEGMLLAAA
;
A
#
# COMPACT_ATOMS: atom_id res chain seq x y z
N MET A 1 -28.23 -22.01 -34.82
CA MET A 1 -26.75 -21.97 -34.74
C MET A 1 -26.25 -20.50 -34.77
N SER A 2 -26.52 -19.68 -33.77
CA SER A 2 -26.06 -18.26 -33.82
C SER A 2 -25.82 -17.61 -32.44
N THR A 3 -25.67 -18.35 -31.35
CA THR A 3 -25.44 -17.81 -30.01
C THR A 3 -23.96 -17.80 -29.58
N ALA A 4 -23.10 -18.55 -30.25
CA ALA A 4 -21.68 -18.64 -29.91
C ALA A 4 -20.84 -17.42 -30.34
N SER A 5 -21.28 -16.67 -31.34
CA SER A 5 -20.54 -15.51 -31.88
C SER A 5 -20.68 -14.26 -30.99
N ALA A 6 -21.82 -14.07 -30.34
CA ALA A 6 -22.09 -12.90 -29.51
C ALA A 6 -21.33 -12.95 -28.17
N SER A 7 -21.16 -14.12 -27.57
CA SER A 7 -20.43 -14.28 -26.30
C SER A 7 -18.94 -14.02 -26.41
N GLY A 8 -18.33 -14.40 -27.53
CA GLY A 8 -16.90 -14.16 -27.80
C GLY A 8 -16.57 -12.68 -27.95
N VAL A 9 -17.44 -11.90 -28.60
CA VAL A 9 -17.26 -10.45 -28.81
C VAL A 9 -17.43 -9.68 -27.49
N VAL A 10 -18.38 -10.06 -26.64
CA VAL A 10 -18.63 -9.43 -25.35
C VAL A 10 -17.45 -9.64 -24.38
N VAL A 11 -16.94 -10.88 -24.29
CA VAL A 11 -15.79 -11.22 -23.46
C VAL A 11 -14.54 -10.44 -23.89
N SER A 12 -14.31 -10.27 -25.17
CA SER A 12 -13.18 -9.50 -25.69
C SER A 12 -13.29 -7.99 -25.39
N ALA A 13 -14.49 -7.43 -25.40
CA ALA A 13 -14.73 -6.03 -25.10
C ALA A 13 -14.53 -5.72 -23.60
N GLU A 14 -14.98 -6.58 -22.71
CA GLU A 14 -14.75 -6.46 -21.27
C GLU A 14 -13.27 -6.62 -20.89
N GLN A 15 -12.60 -7.57 -21.51
CA GLN A 15 -11.15 -7.74 -21.30
C GLN A 15 -10.36 -6.51 -21.74
N ARG A 16 -10.72 -5.89 -22.84
CA ARG A 16 -10.11 -4.64 -23.32
C ARG A 16 -10.38 -3.47 -22.36
N LYS A 17 -11.60 -3.33 -21.86
CA LYS A 17 -11.92 -2.30 -20.84
C LYS A 17 -11.11 -2.49 -19.58
N ARG A 18 -11.03 -3.71 -19.08
CA ARG A 18 -10.23 -4.06 -17.90
C ARG A 18 -8.74 -3.80 -18.12
N ALA A 19 -8.19 -4.17 -19.27
CA ALA A 19 -6.79 -3.91 -19.59
C ALA A 19 -6.49 -2.41 -19.65
N ARG A 20 -7.41 -1.60 -20.17
CA ARG A 20 -7.26 -0.13 -20.19
C ARG A 20 -7.35 0.47 -18.80
N SER A 21 -8.31 0.07 -17.96
CA SER A 21 -8.42 0.60 -16.60
C SER A 21 -7.20 0.27 -15.74
N VAL A 22 -6.65 -0.93 -15.87
CA VAL A 22 -5.42 -1.34 -15.18
C VAL A 22 -4.22 -0.55 -15.72
N GLY A 23 -4.13 -0.34 -17.03
CA GLY A 23 -3.08 0.48 -17.64
C GLY A 23 -3.11 1.95 -17.18
N VAL A 24 -4.31 2.53 -17.06
CA VAL A 24 -4.49 3.88 -16.49
C VAL A 24 -4.07 3.92 -15.01
N ALA A 25 -4.40 2.89 -14.22
CA ALA A 25 -3.96 2.81 -12.83
C ALA A 25 -2.43 2.82 -12.72
N TYR A 26 -1.72 2.06 -13.57
CA TYR A 26 -0.25 2.12 -13.60
C TYR A 26 0.29 3.49 -13.98
N LEU A 27 -0.35 4.21 -14.92
CA LEU A 27 0.05 5.57 -15.28
C LEU A 27 -0.12 6.54 -14.11
N VAL A 28 -1.22 6.43 -13.37
CA VAL A 28 -1.44 7.25 -12.16
C VAL A 28 -0.37 6.97 -11.12
N LEU A 29 -0.09 5.70 -10.83
CA LEU A 29 0.97 5.31 -9.88
C LEU A 29 2.35 5.81 -10.36
N ALA A 30 2.66 5.67 -11.64
CA ALA A 30 3.91 6.15 -12.22
C ALA A 30 4.05 7.68 -12.10
N THR A 31 2.97 8.43 -12.35
CA THR A 31 2.96 9.88 -12.22
C THR A 31 3.22 10.31 -10.77
N ILE A 32 2.59 9.65 -9.80
CA ILE A 32 2.83 9.90 -8.38
C ILE A 32 4.31 9.63 -8.05
N CYS A 33 4.87 8.51 -8.49
CA CYS A 33 6.29 8.20 -8.26
C CYS A 33 7.21 9.28 -8.84
N LEU A 34 6.98 9.68 -10.09
CA LEU A 34 7.84 10.65 -10.77
C LEU A 34 7.69 12.08 -10.26
N VAL A 35 6.50 12.48 -9.81
CA VAL A 35 6.25 13.87 -9.38
C VAL A 35 6.44 14.04 -7.87
N VAL A 36 5.99 13.08 -7.07
CA VAL A 36 5.99 13.21 -5.61
C VAL A 36 7.26 12.60 -5.01
N PHE A 37 7.59 11.35 -5.37
CA PHE A 37 8.69 10.64 -4.71
C PHE A 37 10.07 11.18 -5.09
N THR A 38 10.20 11.80 -6.26
CA THR A 38 11.47 12.40 -6.68
C THR A 38 11.75 13.78 -6.06
N ARG A 39 10.75 14.40 -5.41
CA ARG A 39 10.92 15.73 -4.80
C ARG A 39 11.69 15.73 -3.49
N ARG A 40 11.73 14.60 -2.78
CA ARG A 40 12.51 14.46 -1.56
C ARG A 40 13.89 13.90 -1.89
N THR A 41 14.90 14.63 -1.47
CA THR A 41 16.32 14.23 -1.53
C THR A 41 16.73 13.72 -0.16
N GLY A 42 17.51 12.65 -0.12
CA GLY A 42 18.04 12.06 1.10
C GLY A 42 18.04 10.54 1.01
N ASP A 43 18.81 9.91 1.87
CA ASP A 43 18.83 8.47 2.00
C ASP A 43 17.75 8.02 2.96
N ALA A 44 16.97 7.03 2.55
CA ALA A 44 16.03 6.36 3.41
C ALA A 44 16.75 5.20 4.11
N GLY A 45 16.98 5.33 5.40
CA GLY A 45 17.55 4.27 6.23
C GLY A 45 16.46 3.29 6.64
N PHE A 46 16.59 2.02 6.24
CA PHE A 46 15.72 0.95 6.71
C PHE A 46 16.46 0.08 7.71
N ARG A 47 15.92 0.01 8.93
CA ARG A 47 16.44 -0.83 10.00
C ARG A 47 15.44 -1.95 10.27
N ILE A 48 15.79 -3.17 9.83
CA ILE A 48 14.97 -4.36 10.07
C ILE A 48 15.39 -5.02 11.39
N SER A 49 16.69 -4.96 11.73
CA SER A 49 17.27 -5.49 12.97
C SER A 49 18.46 -4.61 13.35
N GLU A 50 18.99 -4.76 14.56
CA GLU A 50 20.22 -4.06 14.98
C GLU A 50 21.39 -4.32 14.05
N THR A 51 21.44 -5.51 13.43
CA THR A 51 22.50 -5.93 12.51
C THR A 51 22.15 -5.72 11.02
N ALA A 52 20.88 -5.62 10.65
CA ALA A 52 20.44 -5.50 9.27
C ALA A 52 19.91 -4.08 9.01
N GLN A 53 20.81 -3.23 8.50
CA GLN A 53 20.48 -1.88 8.08
C GLN A 53 20.87 -1.72 6.61
N PHE A 54 19.98 -1.12 5.82
CA PHE A 54 20.29 -0.72 4.46
C PHE A 54 19.73 0.68 4.18
N ALA A 55 20.50 1.45 3.43
CA ALA A 55 20.09 2.77 2.99
C ALA A 55 19.76 2.73 1.50
N LEU A 56 18.63 3.30 1.12
CA LEU A 56 18.23 3.48 -0.26
C LEU A 56 18.20 4.97 -0.59
N PRO A 57 18.83 5.41 -1.69
CA PRO A 57 18.68 6.78 -2.16
C PRO A 57 17.22 6.99 -2.59
N ALA A 58 16.42 7.68 -1.77
CA ALA A 58 14.98 7.81 -1.96
C ALA A 58 14.65 8.40 -3.34
N GLN A 59 15.39 9.43 -3.77
CA GLN A 59 15.20 10.05 -5.07
C GLN A 59 15.54 9.11 -6.23
N GLY A 60 16.68 8.41 -6.17
CA GLY A 60 17.09 7.45 -7.21
C GLY A 60 16.11 6.29 -7.32
N PHE A 61 15.64 5.78 -6.18
CA PHE A 61 14.62 4.73 -6.13
C PHE A 61 13.28 5.19 -6.70
N GLY A 62 12.85 6.43 -6.40
CA GLY A 62 11.65 7.03 -6.96
C GLY A 62 11.70 7.15 -8.50
N TRP A 63 12.84 7.59 -9.07
CA TRP A 63 13.05 7.62 -10.51
C TRP A 63 13.01 6.23 -11.14
N ALA A 64 13.75 5.28 -10.59
CA ALA A 64 13.80 3.90 -11.09
C ALA A 64 12.39 3.27 -11.09
N LEU A 65 11.67 3.39 -9.97
CA LEU A 65 10.33 2.87 -9.82
C LEU A 65 9.34 3.53 -10.80
N GLY A 66 9.41 4.85 -10.93
CA GLY A 66 8.56 5.60 -11.86
C GLY A 66 8.76 5.16 -13.31
N ILE A 67 10.01 5.02 -13.76
CA ILE A 67 10.34 4.54 -15.11
C ILE A 67 9.83 3.11 -15.34
N VAL A 68 10.02 2.20 -14.37
CA VAL A 68 9.52 0.82 -14.45
C VAL A 68 8.00 0.80 -14.54
N LEU A 69 7.29 1.60 -13.73
CA LEU A 69 5.83 1.67 -13.78
C LEU A 69 5.32 2.25 -15.12
N VAL A 70 6.00 3.23 -15.70
CA VAL A 70 5.67 3.73 -17.05
C VAL A 70 5.84 2.62 -18.09
N ALA A 71 6.94 1.88 -18.04
CA ALA A 71 7.19 0.77 -18.96
C ALA A 71 6.13 -0.33 -18.82
N VAL A 72 5.75 -0.69 -17.60
CA VAL A 72 4.68 -1.65 -17.30
C VAL A 72 3.33 -1.13 -17.81
N ALA A 73 3.03 0.15 -17.61
CA ALA A 73 1.81 0.77 -18.13
C ALA A 73 1.74 0.72 -19.65
N ALA A 74 2.82 1.07 -20.33
CA ALA A 74 2.92 1.01 -21.79
C ALA A 74 2.75 -0.44 -22.30
N ALA A 75 3.43 -1.40 -21.68
CA ALA A 75 3.29 -2.81 -22.04
C ALA A 75 1.86 -3.32 -21.84
N GLN A 76 1.19 -2.93 -20.75
CA GLN A 76 -0.20 -3.28 -20.47
C GLN A 76 -1.15 -2.67 -21.49
N LEU A 77 -0.95 -1.42 -21.89
CA LEU A 77 -1.81 -0.74 -22.87
C LEU A 77 -1.63 -1.26 -24.29
N LEU A 78 -0.38 -1.63 -24.66
CA LEU A 78 -0.05 -2.08 -26.02
C LEU A 78 -0.36 -3.56 -26.23
N ARG A 79 -0.02 -4.43 -25.28
CA ARG A 79 -0.09 -5.89 -25.44
C ARG A 79 -1.09 -6.53 -24.48
N GLY A 80 -1.28 -5.95 -23.29
CA GLY A 80 -2.04 -6.55 -22.19
C GLY A 80 -1.31 -7.77 -21.60
N PHE A 81 -1.37 -7.94 -20.30
CA PHE A 81 -0.75 -9.10 -19.63
C PHE A 81 -1.69 -10.30 -19.50
N GLY A 82 -2.94 -10.21 -20.04
CA GLY A 82 -3.90 -11.30 -20.02
C GLY A 82 -4.09 -11.88 -18.60
N ARG A 83 -3.80 -13.18 -18.42
CA ARG A 83 -3.96 -13.89 -17.15
C ARG A 83 -2.98 -13.42 -16.06
N LEU A 84 -1.82 -12.89 -16.43
CA LEU A 84 -0.79 -12.39 -15.52
C LEU A 84 -1.07 -10.96 -15.03
N SER A 85 -2.08 -10.28 -15.56
CA SER A 85 -2.39 -8.88 -15.21
C SER A 85 -2.58 -8.65 -13.71
N ASN A 86 -3.21 -9.59 -13.00
CA ASN A 86 -3.41 -9.46 -11.55
C ASN A 86 -2.10 -9.62 -10.76
N VAL A 87 -1.21 -10.52 -11.19
CA VAL A 87 0.09 -10.72 -10.55
C VAL A 87 0.97 -9.49 -10.77
N VAL A 88 1.02 -8.97 -12.00
CA VAL A 88 1.75 -7.75 -12.32
C VAL A 88 1.19 -6.56 -11.54
N LEU A 89 -0.13 -6.45 -11.39
CA LEU A 89 -0.76 -5.41 -10.58
C LEU A 89 -0.36 -5.51 -9.11
N ALA A 90 -0.39 -6.71 -8.54
CA ALA A 90 0.02 -6.93 -7.15
C ALA A 90 1.49 -6.56 -6.92
N LEU A 91 2.38 -6.97 -7.83
CA LEU A 91 3.80 -6.62 -7.77
C LEU A 91 4.04 -5.11 -7.94
N ALA A 92 3.34 -4.47 -8.86
CA ALA A 92 3.44 -3.02 -9.06
C ALA A 92 2.94 -2.24 -7.84
N THR A 93 1.86 -2.71 -7.20
CA THR A 93 1.33 -2.12 -5.97
C THR A 93 2.32 -2.31 -4.82
N ALA A 94 2.89 -3.50 -4.64
CA ALA A 94 3.90 -3.76 -3.62
C ALA A 94 5.15 -2.87 -3.83
N ALA A 95 5.62 -2.76 -5.06
CA ALA A 95 6.73 -1.88 -5.42
C ALA A 95 6.41 -0.40 -5.14
N PHE A 96 5.19 0.05 -5.43
CA PHE A 96 4.72 1.40 -5.10
C PHE A 96 4.74 1.66 -3.59
N PHE A 97 4.29 0.69 -2.77
CA PHE A 97 4.38 0.80 -1.31
C PHE A 97 5.82 0.92 -0.81
N MET A 98 6.75 0.16 -1.38
CA MET A 98 8.17 0.29 -1.07
C MET A 98 8.71 1.68 -1.46
N GLY A 99 8.30 2.21 -2.60
CA GLY A 99 8.62 3.58 -3.03
C GLY A 99 8.07 4.64 -2.06
N PHE A 100 6.83 4.46 -1.63
CA PHE A 100 6.20 5.33 -0.64
C PHE A 100 6.94 5.32 0.70
N LEU A 101 7.30 4.13 1.20
CA LEU A 101 8.08 4.00 2.43
C LEU A 101 9.46 4.66 2.30
N SER A 102 10.12 4.48 1.15
CA SER A 102 11.41 5.12 0.88
C SER A 102 11.29 6.65 0.84
N TRP A 103 10.24 7.18 0.23
CA TRP A 103 9.95 8.61 0.22
C TRP A 103 9.60 9.16 1.60
N ALA A 104 8.79 8.42 2.38
CA ALA A 104 8.39 8.80 3.73
C ALA A 104 9.57 8.81 4.70
N ALA A 105 10.52 7.88 4.53
CA ALA A 105 11.73 7.75 5.33
C ALA A 105 12.91 8.60 4.80
N ALA A 106 12.74 9.35 3.71
CA ALA A 106 13.81 10.15 3.10
C ALA A 106 14.36 11.20 4.07
N GLY A 107 15.65 11.09 4.39
CA GLY A 107 16.33 11.94 5.37
C GLY A 107 16.19 11.46 6.82
N ASP A 108 15.54 10.35 7.06
CA ASP A 108 15.32 9.75 8.37
C ASP A 108 15.56 8.24 8.35
N SER A 109 15.52 7.59 9.51
CA SER A 109 15.64 6.14 9.61
C SER A 109 14.28 5.51 9.97
N PHE A 110 13.80 4.62 9.11
CA PHE A 110 12.60 3.84 9.38
C PHE A 110 12.97 2.54 10.08
N SER A 111 12.54 2.38 11.32
CA SER A 111 12.73 1.15 12.09
C SER A 111 11.45 0.32 12.07
N PHE A 112 11.48 -0.81 11.33
CA PHE A 112 10.34 -1.73 11.30
C PHE A 112 10.04 -2.33 12.68
N VAL A 113 11.09 -2.68 13.42
CA VAL A 113 10.95 -3.20 14.79
C VAL A 113 10.37 -2.13 15.72
N GLY A 114 10.84 -0.89 15.63
CA GLY A 114 10.29 0.24 16.40
C GLY A 114 8.81 0.46 16.10
N MET A 115 8.43 0.45 14.84
CA MET A 115 7.02 0.59 14.44
C MET A 115 6.14 -0.53 14.99
N LEU A 116 6.62 -1.79 14.96
CA LEU A 116 5.89 -2.90 15.56
C LEU A 116 5.77 -2.75 17.07
N GLN A 117 6.85 -2.38 17.74
CA GLN A 117 6.87 -2.15 19.18
C GLN A 117 5.89 -1.03 19.60
N ASP A 118 5.90 0.09 18.87
CA ASP A 118 4.97 1.19 19.10
C ASP A 118 3.52 0.77 18.84
N THR A 119 3.28 -0.02 17.79
CA THR A 119 1.94 -0.55 17.48
C THR A 119 1.43 -1.45 18.60
N VAL A 120 2.26 -2.38 19.08
CA VAL A 120 1.90 -3.26 20.18
C VAL A 120 1.65 -2.45 21.45
N SER A 121 2.55 -1.53 21.80
CA SER A 121 2.41 -0.69 23.01
C SER A 121 1.12 0.13 22.99
N ARG A 122 0.75 0.70 21.84
CA ARG A 122 -0.50 1.47 21.68
C ARG A 122 -1.76 0.58 21.62
N SER A 123 -1.64 -0.66 21.16
CA SER A 123 -2.77 -1.58 21.08
C SER A 123 -3.19 -2.14 22.44
N VAL A 124 -2.28 -2.23 23.40
CA VAL A 124 -2.57 -2.77 24.76
C VAL A 124 -3.68 -1.99 25.47
N PRO A 125 -3.61 -0.65 25.65
CA PRO A 125 -4.66 0.08 26.33
C PRO A 125 -6.00 0.02 25.61
N ILE A 126 -5.98 0.01 24.25
CA ILE A 126 -7.19 -0.11 23.43
C ILE A 126 -7.84 -1.48 23.64
N THR A 127 -7.05 -2.54 23.65
CA THR A 127 -7.54 -3.92 23.88
C THR A 127 -8.10 -4.09 25.28
N LEU A 128 -7.41 -3.56 26.30
CA LEU A 128 -7.88 -3.60 27.68
C LEU A 128 -9.18 -2.80 27.86
N GLY A 129 -9.29 -1.64 27.22
CA GLY A 129 -10.52 -0.85 27.21
C GLY A 129 -11.67 -1.60 26.54
N ALA A 130 -11.43 -2.26 25.41
CA ALA A 130 -12.45 -3.07 24.72
C ALA A 130 -12.92 -4.25 25.58
N ILE A 131 -11.99 -4.97 26.23
CA ILE A 131 -12.33 -6.07 27.14
C ILE A 131 -13.11 -5.54 28.35
N GLY A 132 -12.70 -4.42 28.93
CA GLY A 132 -13.43 -3.76 30.02
C GLY A 132 -14.84 -3.37 29.62
N GLY A 133 -15.04 -2.85 28.39
CA GLY A 133 -16.34 -2.55 27.83
C GLY A 133 -17.23 -3.79 27.71
N ILE A 134 -16.72 -4.87 27.14
CA ILE A 134 -17.45 -6.14 27.00
C ILE A 134 -17.87 -6.73 28.37
N LEU A 135 -16.97 -6.64 29.36
CA LEU A 135 -17.26 -7.13 30.71
C LEU A 135 -18.34 -6.29 31.41
N SER A 136 -18.30 -4.96 31.26
CA SER A 136 -19.31 -4.06 31.83
C SER A 136 -20.67 -4.25 31.18
N GLU A 137 -20.74 -4.41 29.87
CA GLU A 137 -21.98 -4.72 29.16
C GLU A 137 -22.59 -6.05 29.59
N ARG A 138 -21.77 -7.09 29.78
CA ARG A 138 -22.21 -8.38 30.27
C ARG A 138 -22.73 -8.36 31.72
N SER A 139 -22.23 -7.44 32.53
CA SER A 139 -22.72 -7.23 33.89
C SER A 139 -23.98 -6.36 33.98
N GLY A 140 -24.51 -5.90 32.82
CA GLY A 140 -25.69 -5.05 32.75
C GLY A 140 -25.44 -3.58 33.07
N VAL A 141 -24.19 -3.17 33.21
CA VAL A 141 -23.79 -1.77 33.46
C VAL A 141 -23.21 -1.19 32.16
N ILE A 142 -23.91 -0.25 31.54
CA ILE A 142 -23.40 0.50 30.39
C ILE A 142 -22.41 1.53 30.90
N ASN A 143 -21.13 1.34 30.60
CA ASN A 143 -20.09 2.27 31.01
C ASN A 143 -19.76 3.25 29.85
N ILE A 144 -20.41 4.40 29.88
CA ILE A 144 -20.21 5.47 28.87
C ILE A 144 -18.87 6.20 29.10
N SER A 145 -18.22 6.01 30.24
CA SER A 145 -17.01 6.75 30.60
C SER A 145 -15.70 6.13 30.05
N ILE A 146 -15.74 4.94 29.45
CA ILE A 146 -14.53 4.25 28.92
C ILE A 146 -13.84 5.10 27.88
N GLU A 147 -14.58 5.70 26.95
CA GLU A 147 -14.00 6.58 25.91
C GLU A 147 -13.34 7.81 26.53
N GLY A 148 -13.97 8.41 27.53
CA GLY A 148 -13.40 9.56 28.26
C GLY A 148 -12.15 9.20 29.05
N MET A 149 -12.11 8.02 29.67
CA MET A 149 -10.93 7.55 30.39
C MET A 149 -9.78 7.19 29.45
N LEU A 150 -10.06 6.60 28.29
CA LEU A 150 -9.04 6.31 27.27
C LEU A 150 -8.46 7.60 26.67
N LEU A 151 -9.30 8.61 26.46
CA LEU A 151 -8.86 9.93 26.00
C LEU A 151 -8.01 10.66 27.03
N ALA A 152 -8.34 10.52 28.33
CA ALA A 152 -7.59 11.15 29.40
C ALA A 152 -6.24 10.44 29.67
N ALA A 153 -6.10 9.18 29.26
CA ALA A 153 -4.88 8.38 29.43
C ALA A 153 -3.93 8.44 28.23
N ALA A 154 -4.35 9.04 27.11
CA ALA A 154 -3.56 9.19 25.87
C ALA A 154 -2.75 10.47 25.87
#